data_339f54ca21fdbc0b227fe34f108d691f
#
_entry.id   339f54ca21fdbc0b227fe34f108d691f
#
_cell.length_a   1.000
_cell.length_b   1.000
_cell.length_c   1.000
_cell.angle_alpha   90.00
_cell.angle_beta   90.00
_cell.angle_gamma   90.00
#
_symmetry.space_group_name_H-M   'P 1'
#
loop_
_entity.id
_entity.type
_entity.pdbx_description
1 polymer ?
#
loop_
_entity_poly.entity_id
_entity_poly.type
_entity_poly.pdbx_seq_one_letter_code
_entity_poly.pdbx_strand_id
1 'polypeptide(L)'
;YKVWSPGTPRDAGIGGQANAFAKAGGKFNGFSQYVTGRASKGGAVKDAKGELYREARGNFKSFLEGRKKDQPFAYWFGPTNVHRKWTKGSGKKLWGIDPDDLKGKMPAFLPDVHVVREDLADYFGEIAAFDAGLGIMIEELKKAGEYENTVIVVSGDHGPPGFPHGKCNLYDFGTRVCLAITGPGVIGGRVVDDFVCLP
;
A
#
# COMPACT_ATOMS: atom_id res chain seq x y z
N TYR A 1 -5.27 2.23 8.70
CA TYR A 1 -4.02 1.52 8.43
C TYR A 1 -3.81 0.43 9.48
N LYS A 2 -3.06 -0.61 9.14
CA LYS A 2 -2.69 -1.67 10.06
C LYS A 2 -1.33 -1.35 10.65
N VAL A 3 -1.26 -1.20 11.97
CA VAL A 3 -0.01 -0.88 12.69
C VAL A 3 0.32 -1.92 13.75
N TRP A 4 -0.64 -2.77 14.11
CA TRP A 4 -0.46 -3.82 15.10
C TRP A 4 -1.19 -5.10 14.69
N SER A 5 -0.51 -6.23 14.76
CA SER A 5 -1.09 -7.55 14.46
C SER A 5 -0.21 -8.66 15.05
N PRO A 6 -0.78 -9.76 15.54
CA PRO A 6 -2.19 -9.96 15.83
C PRO A 6 -2.59 -9.15 17.09
N GLY A 7 -3.80 -8.81 17.24
CA GLY A 7 -4.31 -8.08 18.39
C GLY A 7 -4.80 -6.67 18.03
N THR A 8 -5.11 -5.91 19.05
CA THR A 8 -5.58 -4.53 18.90
C THR A 8 -4.55 -3.52 19.42
N PRO A 9 -4.62 -2.25 19.02
CA PRO A 9 -3.74 -1.22 19.57
C PRO A 9 -3.80 -1.11 21.10
N ARG A 10 -4.90 -1.55 21.72
CA ARG A 10 -5.08 -1.54 23.18
C ARG A 10 -4.27 -2.62 23.89
N ASP A 11 -4.05 -3.75 23.21
CA ASP A 11 -3.37 -4.92 23.80
C ASP A 11 -1.89 -4.66 24.07
N ALA A 12 -1.30 -3.70 23.36
CA ALA A 12 0.11 -3.34 23.51
C ALA A 12 0.39 -2.43 24.71
N GLY A 13 -0.60 -2.02 25.48
CA GLY A 13 -0.44 -1.09 26.60
C GLY A 13 -0.07 0.36 26.22
N ILE A 14 0.39 0.56 25.00
CA ILE A 14 0.72 1.87 24.40
C ILE A 14 -0.34 2.29 23.38
N GLY A 15 -1.41 1.53 23.26
CA GLY A 15 -2.48 1.76 22.31
C GLY A 15 -3.15 3.11 22.49
N GLY A 16 -3.63 3.69 21.42
CA GLY A 16 -4.18 5.03 21.39
C GLY A 16 -3.15 6.04 20.93
N GLN A 17 -2.05 6.24 21.59
CA GLN A 17 -1.00 7.17 21.15
C GLN A 17 -0.26 6.64 19.91
N ALA A 18 0.20 5.39 19.92
CA ALA A 18 0.89 4.77 18.78
C ALA A 18 0.00 4.63 17.53
N ASN A 19 -1.32 4.61 17.71
CA ASN A 19 -2.30 4.40 16.64
C ASN A 19 -3.30 5.55 16.49
N ALA A 20 -2.97 6.75 16.95
CA ALA A 20 -3.86 7.91 16.94
C ALA A 20 -4.45 8.19 15.55
N PHE A 21 -3.67 7.92 14.48
CA PHE A 21 -4.03 8.19 13.09
C PHE A 21 -4.57 6.97 12.33
N ALA A 22 -4.59 5.77 12.93
CA ALA A 22 -5.01 4.54 12.26
C ALA A 22 -6.48 4.59 11.81
N LYS A 23 -7.36 5.19 12.60
CA LYS A 23 -8.80 5.28 12.32
C LYS A 23 -9.11 6.17 11.11
N ALA A 24 -8.39 7.24 10.93
CA ALA A 24 -8.60 8.19 9.83
C ALA A 24 -8.28 7.60 8.46
N GLY A 25 -7.40 6.59 8.37
CA GLY A 25 -7.06 5.92 7.12
C GLY A 25 -7.88 4.65 6.83
N GLY A 26 -8.92 4.37 7.62
CA GLY A 26 -9.65 3.09 7.56
C GLY A 26 -10.29 2.78 6.21
N LYS A 27 -10.85 3.77 5.53
CA LYS A 27 -11.47 3.58 4.20
C LYS A 27 -10.45 3.24 3.11
N PHE A 28 -9.21 3.71 3.25
CA PHE A 28 -8.14 3.40 2.30
C PHE A 28 -7.83 1.90 2.27
N ASN A 29 -8.04 1.19 3.37
CA ASN A 29 -7.87 -0.26 3.45
C ASN A 29 -8.79 -1.06 2.53
N GLY A 30 -9.93 -0.51 2.16
CA GLY A 30 -10.88 -1.09 1.20
C GLY A 30 -10.97 -0.24 -0.07
N PHE A 31 -9.83 0.09 -0.69
CA PHE A 31 -9.76 1.06 -1.77
C PHE A 31 -10.68 0.72 -2.94
N SER A 32 -10.52 -0.47 -3.54
CA SER A 32 -11.34 -0.88 -4.68
C SER A 32 -12.83 -0.98 -4.31
N GLN A 33 -13.16 -1.50 -3.13
CA GLN A 33 -14.54 -1.61 -2.66
C GLN A 33 -15.19 -0.23 -2.50
N TYR A 34 -14.46 0.71 -1.91
CA TYR A 34 -14.97 2.07 -1.71
C TYR A 34 -15.20 2.78 -3.04
N VAL A 35 -14.17 2.80 -3.90
CA VAL A 35 -14.24 3.54 -5.17
C VAL A 35 -15.29 2.93 -6.11
N THR A 36 -15.33 1.60 -6.25
CA THR A 36 -16.34 0.94 -7.09
C THR A 36 -17.75 1.09 -6.53
N GLY A 37 -17.90 1.04 -5.20
CA GLY A 37 -19.19 1.27 -4.54
C GLY A 37 -19.72 2.69 -4.70
N ARG A 38 -18.86 3.70 -4.75
CA ARG A 38 -19.23 5.09 -5.08
C ARG A 38 -19.62 5.23 -6.55
N ALA A 39 -18.83 4.62 -7.44
CA ALA A 39 -19.08 4.66 -8.88
C ALA A 39 -20.40 3.95 -9.25
N SER A 40 -20.76 2.86 -8.59
CA SER A 40 -22.02 2.15 -8.83
C SER A 40 -23.27 2.96 -8.42
N LYS A 41 -23.08 3.96 -7.57
CA LYS A 41 -24.13 4.91 -7.13
C LYS A 41 -24.12 6.21 -7.96
N GLY A 42 -23.47 6.23 -9.10
CA GLY A 42 -23.41 7.39 -10.01
C GLY A 42 -22.28 8.38 -9.71
N GLY A 43 -21.41 8.11 -8.74
CA GLY A 43 -20.25 8.96 -8.45
C GLY A 43 -19.12 8.76 -9.47
N ALA A 44 -18.35 9.80 -9.76
CA ALA A 44 -17.17 9.67 -10.61
C ALA A 44 -16.02 8.94 -9.87
N VAL A 45 -15.33 8.04 -10.56
CA VAL A 45 -14.17 7.30 -10.04
C VAL A 45 -13.09 8.26 -9.51
N LYS A 46 -12.81 9.34 -10.25
CA LYS A 46 -11.85 10.38 -9.87
C LYS A 46 -12.19 11.01 -8.52
N ASP A 47 -13.46 11.34 -8.30
CA ASP A 47 -13.91 11.99 -7.07
C ASP A 47 -13.80 11.04 -5.87
N ALA A 48 -14.21 9.78 -6.05
CA ALA A 48 -14.12 8.76 -5.02
C ALA A 48 -12.65 8.45 -4.63
N LYS A 49 -11.74 8.38 -5.60
CA LYS A 49 -10.29 8.31 -5.31
C LYS A 49 -9.81 9.56 -4.57
N GLY A 50 -10.24 10.74 -5.03
CA GLY A 50 -9.90 12.02 -4.40
C GLY A 50 -10.34 12.11 -2.94
N GLU A 51 -11.46 11.52 -2.55
CA GLU A 51 -11.89 11.42 -1.15
C GLU A 51 -10.88 10.63 -0.30
N LEU A 52 -10.46 9.46 -0.77
CA LEU A 52 -9.47 8.63 -0.07
C LEU A 52 -8.10 9.30 0.02
N TYR A 53 -7.69 9.98 -1.05
CA TYR A 53 -6.44 10.72 -1.08
C TYR A 53 -6.45 11.91 -0.13
N ARG A 54 -7.57 12.63 -0.01
CA ARG A 54 -7.71 13.71 0.98
C ARG A 54 -7.66 13.17 2.41
N GLU A 55 -8.27 12.01 2.69
CA GLU A 55 -8.17 11.38 4.01
C GLU A 55 -6.73 10.99 4.35
N ALA A 56 -6.02 10.33 3.43
CA ALA A 56 -4.62 9.93 3.64
C ALA A 56 -3.73 11.16 3.86
N ARG A 57 -3.89 12.18 3.02
CA ARG A 57 -3.18 13.45 3.12
C ARG A 57 -3.43 14.16 4.45
N GLY A 58 -4.70 14.34 4.81
CA GLY A 58 -5.10 15.02 6.04
C GLY A 58 -4.61 14.29 7.29
N ASN A 59 -4.64 12.95 7.25
CA ASN A 59 -4.13 12.12 8.33
C ASN A 59 -2.62 12.31 8.56
N PHE A 60 -1.83 12.25 7.49
CA PHE A 60 -0.39 12.42 7.59
C PHE A 60 0.02 13.86 7.92
N LYS A 61 -0.65 14.83 7.30
CA LYS A 61 -0.45 16.25 7.60
C LYS A 61 -0.70 16.55 9.08
N SER A 62 -1.82 16.06 9.64
CA SER A 62 -2.14 16.23 11.06
C SER A 62 -1.08 15.58 11.96
N PHE A 63 -0.50 14.45 11.55
CA PHE A 63 0.61 13.85 12.27
C PHE A 63 1.85 14.76 12.27
N LEU A 64 2.24 15.29 11.10
CA LEU A 64 3.41 16.17 10.98
C LEU A 64 3.22 17.46 11.78
N GLU A 65 2.04 18.08 11.73
CA GLU A 65 1.71 19.33 12.45
C GLU A 65 1.57 19.14 13.96
N GLY A 66 1.14 17.95 14.40
CA GLY A 66 0.96 17.63 15.82
C GLY A 66 2.25 17.32 16.58
N ARG A 67 3.38 17.12 15.89
CA ARG A 67 4.67 16.85 16.54
C ARG A 67 5.30 18.15 17.07
N LYS A 68 6.09 18.02 18.12
CA LYS A 68 6.92 19.13 18.59
C LYS A 68 7.99 19.47 17.54
N LYS A 69 8.32 20.75 17.41
CA LYS A 69 9.41 21.20 16.56
C LYS A 69 10.69 20.43 16.93
N ASP A 70 11.45 20.05 15.94
CA ASP A 70 12.74 19.32 16.05
C ASP A 70 12.64 17.93 16.72
N GLN A 71 11.43 17.41 16.92
CA GLN A 71 11.23 16.07 17.43
C GLN A 71 11.38 15.04 16.30
N PRO A 72 12.28 14.05 16.42
CA PRO A 72 12.34 12.92 15.49
C PRO A 72 11.02 12.16 15.44
N PHE A 73 10.69 11.58 14.30
CA PHE A 73 9.46 10.81 14.14
C PHE A 73 9.69 9.50 13.41
N ALA A 74 8.78 8.58 13.64
CA ALA A 74 8.56 7.40 12.81
C ALA A 74 7.08 7.33 12.44
N TYR A 75 6.78 7.14 11.16
CA TYR A 75 5.42 7.00 10.67
C TYR A 75 5.29 5.71 9.87
N TRP A 76 4.34 4.88 10.25
CA TRP A 76 4.04 3.64 9.57
C TRP A 76 2.84 3.81 8.65
N PHE A 77 3.05 3.80 7.34
CA PHE A 77 2.00 3.78 6.35
C PHE A 77 1.74 2.34 5.91
N GLY A 78 0.87 1.64 6.60
CA GLY A 78 0.55 0.24 6.37
C GLY A 78 -0.93 0.02 6.03
N PRO A 79 -1.44 0.50 4.88
CA PRO A 79 -2.80 0.17 4.44
C PRO A 79 -2.88 -1.31 4.07
N THR A 80 -4.05 -1.90 4.30
CA THR A 80 -4.27 -3.32 4.04
C THR A 80 -4.95 -3.60 2.70
N ASN A 81 -5.10 -2.61 1.85
CA ASN A 81 -5.81 -2.72 0.58
C ASN A 81 -5.18 -3.71 -0.40
N VAL A 82 -3.87 -3.95 -0.32
CA VAL A 82 -3.20 -4.96 -1.16
C VAL A 82 -3.56 -6.39 -0.75
N HIS A 83 -4.06 -6.58 0.49
CA HIS A 83 -4.63 -7.86 0.93
C HIS A 83 -6.02 -8.09 0.31
N ARG A 84 -6.37 -9.35 0.03
CA ARG A 84 -7.75 -9.69 -0.38
C ARG A 84 -8.75 -9.23 0.70
N LYS A 85 -9.98 -8.88 0.26
CA LYS A 85 -10.49 -9.12 -1.11
C LYS A 85 -10.43 -7.83 -1.94
N TRP A 86 -10.28 -8.02 -3.25
CA TRP A 86 -10.37 -6.93 -4.23
C TRP A 86 -11.71 -6.97 -4.93
N THR A 87 -12.17 -5.85 -5.48
CA THR A 87 -13.38 -5.85 -6.30
C THR A 87 -13.03 -6.35 -7.69
N LYS A 88 -13.75 -7.38 -8.16
CA LYS A 88 -13.55 -7.94 -9.49
C LYS A 88 -13.64 -6.89 -10.59
N GLY A 89 -12.66 -6.88 -11.49
CA GLY A 89 -12.54 -5.92 -12.60
C GLY A 89 -12.08 -4.52 -12.16
N SER A 90 -11.69 -4.33 -10.89
CA SER A 90 -11.25 -3.02 -10.38
C SER A 90 -9.93 -2.56 -10.98
N GLY A 91 -9.03 -3.46 -11.31
CA GLY A 91 -7.76 -3.13 -11.97
C GLY A 91 -7.98 -2.37 -13.27
N LYS A 92 -8.81 -2.93 -14.15
CA LYS A 92 -9.18 -2.27 -15.42
C LYS A 92 -10.01 -1.02 -15.18
N LYS A 93 -11.06 -1.12 -14.37
CA LYS A 93 -12.02 -0.03 -14.16
C LYS A 93 -11.41 1.20 -13.49
N LEU A 94 -10.53 1.00 -12.52
CA LEU A 94 -9.98 2.09 -11.73
C LEU A 94 -8.63 2.59 -12.25
N TRP A 95 -7.84 1.72 -12.88
CA TRP A 95 -6.44 2.00 -13.21
C TRP A 95 -6.10 1.79 -14.68
N GLY A 96 -7.03 1.26 -15.49
CA GLY A 96 -6.78 0.95 -16.88
C GLY A 96 -5.87 -0.26 -17.10
N ILE A 97 -5.65 -1.08 -16.06
CA ILE A 97 -4.82 -2.29 -16.16
C ILE A 97 -5.65 -3.36 -16.85
N ASP A 98 -5.42 -3.54 -18.14
CA ASP A 98 -6.17 -4.52 -18.93
C ASP A 98 -5.65 -5.95 -18.65
N PRO A 99 -6.51 -6.89 -18.25
CA PRO A 99 -6.13 -8.29 -18.12
C PRO A 99 -5.49 -8.88 -19.38
N ASP A 100 -5.88 -8.42 -20.56
CA ASP A 100 -5.32 -8.94 -21.81
C ASP A 100 -3.89 -8.48 -22.08
N ASP A 101 -3.43 -7.39 -21.47
CA ASP A 101 -2.03 -6.97 -21.49
C ASP A 101 -1.10 -7.94 -20.73
N LEU A 102 -1.66 -8.79 -19.88
CA LEU A 102 -0.95 -9.82 -19.12
C LEU A 102 -0.84 -11.15 -19.87
N LYS A 103 -1.51 -11.29 -21.02
CA LYS A 103 -1.45 -12.51 -21.82
C LYS A 103 -0.02 -12.79 -22.27
N GLY A 104 0.45 -14.02 -22.04
CA GLY A 104 1.83 -14.44 -22.32
C GLY A 104 2.88 -13.90 -21.35
N LYS A 105 2.48 -13.17 -20.30
CA LYS A 105 3.37 -12.60 -19.27
C LYS A 105 3.09 -13.16 -17.87
N MET A 106 2.19 -14.14 -17.78
CA MET A 106 1.84 -14.75 -16.50
C MET A 106 3.01 -15.57 -15.93
N PRO A 107 3.16 -15.63 -14.59
CA PRO A 107 4.06 -16.58 -13.96
C PRO A 107 3.75 -18.02 -14.48
N ALA A 108 4.78 -18.82 -14.77
CA ALA A 108 4.62 -20.12 -15.37
C ALA A 108 3.75 -21.13 -14.56
N PHE A 109 3.62 -20.90 -13.26
CA PHE A 109 2.79 -21.72 -12.37
C PHE A 109 1.34 -21.24 -12.27
N LEU A 110 0.97 -20.13 -12.92
CA LEU A 110 -0.40 -19.64 -12.99
C LEU A 110 -1.00 -19.93 -14.38
N PRO A 111 -2.25 -20.42 -14.44
CA PRO A 111 -2.92 -20.59 -15.73
C PRO A 111 -3.09 -19.24 -16.43
N ASP A 112 -2.68 -19.16 -17.71
CA ASP A 112 -2.86 -17.97 -18.53
C ASP A 112 -4.27 -17.93 -19.14
N VAL A 113 -5.27 -17.78 -18.26
CA VAL A 113 -6.69 -17.65 -18.63
C VAL A 113 -7.23 -16.30 -18.14
N HIS A 114 -8.26 -15.78 -18.81
CA HIS A 114 -8.76 -14.43 -18.55
C HIS A 114 -9.09 -14.17 -17.07
N VAL A 115 -9.75 -15.09 -16.39
CA VAL A 115 -10.14 -14.93 -14.98
C VAL A 115 -8.94 -14.79 -14.03
N VAL A 116 -7.83 -15.48 -14.33
CA VAL A 116 -6.60 -15.38 -13.51
C VAL A 116 -5.85 -14.08 -13.83
N ARG A 117 -5.82 -13.68 -15.10
CA ARG A 117 -5.26 -12.38 -15.50
C ARG A 117 -6.05 -11.22 -14.89
N GLU A 118 -7.40 -11.30 -14.86
CA GLU A 118 -8.26 -10.29 -14.25
C GLU A 118 -7.99 -10.17 -12.75
N ASP A 119 -7.87 -11.28 -12.05
CA ASP A 119 -7.56 -11.30 -10.61
C ASP A 119 -6.17 -10.70 -10.32
N LEU A 120 -5.18 -10.97 -11.17
CA LEU A 120 -3.84 -10.37 -11.05
C LEU A 120 -3.86 -8.86 -11.40
N ALA A 121 -4.64 -8.44 -12.38
CA ALA A 121 -4.84 -7.03 -12.72
C ALA A 121 -5.50 -6.26 -11.57
N ASP A 122 -6.45 -6.88 -10.86
CA ASP A 122 -7.08 -6.31 -9.67
C ASP A 122 -6.08 -6.16 -8.52
N TYR A 123 -5.22 -7.14 -8.31
CA TYR A 123 -4.10 -7.05 -7.37
C TYR A 123 -3.15 -5.90 -7.71
N PHE A 124 -2.75 -5.75 -8.96
CA PHE A 124 -1.94 -4.62 -9.40
C PHE A 124 -2.65 -3.28 -9.21
N GLY A 125 -3.97 -3.25 -9.34
CA GLY A 125 -4.77 -2.05 -9.02
C GLY A 125 -4.66 -1.64 -7.56
N GLU A 126 -4.59 -2.57 -6.64
CA GLU A 126 -4.38 -2.27 -5.21
C GLU A 126 -2.95 -1.82 -4.92
N ILE A 127 -1.96 -2.38 -5.63
CA ILE A 127 -0.56 -1.88 -5.56
C ILE A 127 -0.50 -0.43 -6.05
N ALA A 128 -1.17 -0.11 -7.16
CA ALA A 128 -1.23 1.27 -7.66
C ALA A 128 -1.91 2.23 -6.66
N ALA A 129 -2.89 1.75 -5.90
CA ALA A 129 -3.49 2.52 -4.82
C ALA A 129 -2.50 2.78 -3.68
N PHE A 130 -1.72 1.79 -3.29
CA PHE A 130 -0.65 1.94 -2.29
C PHE A 130 0.41 2.94 -2.76
N ASP A 131 0.87 2.81 -4.00
CA ASP A 131 1.87 3.70 -4.61
C ASP A 131 1.38 5.15 -4.63
N ALA A 132 0.12 5.39 -5.02
CA ALA A 132 -0.48 6.72 -4.97
C ALA A 132 -0.54 7.27 -3.54
N GLY A 133 -0.82 6.43 -2.55
CA GLY A 133 -0.77 6.80 -1.13
C GLY A 133 0.63 7.18 -0.67
N LEU A 134 1.64 6.41 -1.06
CA LEU A 134 3.05 6.72 -0.80
C LEU A 134 3.47 8.05 -1.42
N GLY A 135 3.06 8.30 -2.67
CA GLY A 135 3.29 9.57 -3.36
C GLY A 135 2.74 10.77 -2.55
N ILE A 136 1.55 10.62 -1.97
CA ILE A 136 0.96 11.64 -1.10
C ILE A 136 1.81 11.90 0.15
N MET A 137 2.35 10.85 0.79
CA MET A 137 3.23 11.00 1.95
C MET A 137 4.50 11.78 1.56
N ILE A 138 5.11 11.43 0.43
CA ILE A 138 6.30 12.10 -0.09
C ILE A 138 6.03 13.58 -0.40
N GLU A 139 4.88 13.89 -1.02
CA GLU A 139 4.48 15.28 -1.28
C GLU A 139 4.35 16.10 0.02
N GLU A 140 3.74 15.53 1.05
CA GLU A 140 3.57 16.25 2.32
C GLU A 140 4.90 16.40 3.06
N LEU A 141 5.82 15.43 3.00
CA LEU A 141 7.19 15.58 3.50
C LEU A 141 7.93 16.72 2.80
N LYS A 142 7.81 16.81 1.47
CA LYS A 142 8.41 17.91 0.71
C LYS A 142 7.84 19.27 1.10
N LYS A 143 6.53 19.38 1.27
CA LYS A 143 5.85 20.61 1.73
C LYS A 143 6.26 21.01 3.14
N ALA A 144 6.49 20.03 4.01
CA ALA A 144 6.94 20.27 5.37
C ALA A 144 8.45 20.57 5.48
N GLY A 145 9.21 20.48 4.38
CA GLY A 145 10.67 20.64 4.40
C GLY A 145 11.41 19.46 5.04
N GLU A 146 10.76 18.33 5.24
CA GLU A 146 11.32 17.15 5.95
C GLU A 146 11.81 16.05 5.03
N TYR A 147 11.58 16.17 3.72
CA TYR A 147 11.89 15.10 2.76
C TYR A 147 13.38 14.74 2.75
N GLU A 148 14.25 15.74 2.70
CA GLU A 148 15.71 15.54 2.67
C GLU A 148 16.28 15.03 4.00
N ASN A 149 15.49 15.07 5.08
CA ASN A 149 15.87 14.60 6.41
C ASN A 149 15.09 13.34 6.84
N THR A 150 14.43 12.65 5.89
CA THR A 150 13.62 11.47 6.18
C THR A 150 14.12 10.26 5.42
N VAL A 151 14.39 9.17 6.12
CA VAL A 151 14.60 7.85 5.51
C VAL A 151 13.24 7.24 5.21
N ILE A 152 13.01 6.88 3.96
CA ILE A 152 11.79 6.21 3.49
C ILE A 152 12.14 4.76 3.16
N VAL A 153 11.42 3.84 3.79
CA VAL A 153 11.55 2.39 3.55
C VAL A 153 10.21 1.88 3.00
N VAL A 154 10.25 1.20 1.87
CA VAL A 154 9.08 0.58 1.24
C VAL A 154 9.31 -0.90 1.11
N SER A 155 8.43 -1.72 1.67
CA SER A 155 8.50 -3.17 1.59
C SER A 155 7.12 -3.81 1.58
N GLY A 156 7.04 -5.03 1.04
CA GLY A 156 5.95 -5.97 1.34
C GLY A 156 6.32 -6.87 2.51
N ASP A 157 5.34 -7.37 3.23
CA ASP A 157 5.54 -8.36 4.30
C ASP A 157 5.60 -9.80 3.74
N HIS A 158 4.93 -10.07 2.64
CA HIS A 158 4.89 -11.34 1.91
C HIS A 158 4.27 -11.15 0.53
N GLY A 159 4.29 -12.22 -0.29
CA GLY A 159 3.64 -12.23 -1.61
C GLY A 159 2.11 -12.22 -1.55
N PRO A 160 1.43 -12.16 -2.73
CA PRO A 160 0.00 -11.94 -2.81
C PRO A 160 -0.80 -13.11 -2.22
N PRO A 161 -1.89 -12.83 -1.47
CA PRO A 161 -2.76 -13.86 -0.95
C PRO A 161 -3.69 -14.44 -2.04
N GLY A 162 -4.03 -15.73 -1.92
CA GLY A 162 -5.02 -16.38 -2.76
C GLY A 162 -4.54 -16.79 -4.14
N PHE A 163 -3.26 -16.68 -4.43
CA PHE A 163 -2.60 -17.30 -5.58
C PHE A 163 -1.77 -18.50 -5.12
N PRO A 164 -1.68 -19.57 -5.95
CA PRO A 164 -0.71 -20.63 -5.74
C PRO A 164 0.69 -20.05 -5.55
N HIS A 165 1.48 -20.64 -4.67
CA HIS A 165 2.83 -20.21 -4.33
C HIS A 165 2.97 -18.78 -3.71
N GLY A 166 1.87 -18.09 -3.48
CA GLY A 166 1.82 -16.79 -2.84
C GLY A 166 1.92 -16.88 -1.31
N LYS A 167 1.19 -16.01 -0.61
CA LYS A 167 1.16 -15.93 0.87
C LYS A 167 1.07 -17.31 1.51
N CYS A 168 1.81 -17.53 2.60
CA CYS A 168 1.93 -18.78 3.36
C CYS A 168 2.68 -19.90 2.65
N ASN A 169 3.37 -19.62 1.56
CA ASN A 169 4.20 -20.56 0.84
C ASN A 169 5.66 -20.08 0.80
N LEU A 170 6.61 -21.03 0.77
CA LEU A 170 8.06 -20.75 0.76
C LEU A 170 8.66 -20.65 -0.65
N TYR A 171 7.83 -20.36 -1.66
CA TYR A 171 8.28 -20.08 -3.01
C TYR A 171 8.57 -18.57 -3.18
N ASP A 172 9.37 -18.22 -4.18
CA ASP A 172 9.69 -16.81 -4.47
C ASP A 172 8.46 -15.90 -4.54
N PHE A 173 7.37 -16.37 -5.11
CA PHE A 173 6.14 -15.60 -5.21
C PHE A 173 5.47 -15.34 -3.84
N GLY A 174 5.82 -16.11 -2.82
CA GLY A 174 5.35 -15.94 -1.45
C GLY A 174 6.32 -15.16 -0.56
N THR A 175 7.62 -15.28 -0.81
CA THR A 175 8.66 -14.78 0.10
C THR A 175 9.51 -13.65 -0.48
N ARG A 176 9.65 -13.57 -1.81
CA ARG A 176 10.43 -12.50 -2.46
C ARG A 176 9.58 -11.24 -2.57
N VAL A 177 9.80 -10.31 -1.68
CA VAL A 177 9.14 -9.01 -1.66
C VAL A 177 10.10 -7.90 -2.07
N CYS A 178 9.55 -6.77 -2.51
CA CYS A 178 10.37 -5.59 -2.76
C CYS A 178 10.87 -5.01 -1.44
N LEU A 179 12.09 -4.48 -1.45
CA LEU A 179 12.60 -3.60 -0.42
C LEU A 179 13.29 -2.43 -1.12
N ALA A 180 12.79 -1.24 -0.91
CA ALA A 180 13.40 -0.01 -1.42
C ALA A 180 13.65 0.95 -0.27
N ILE A 181 14.85 1.53 -0.24
CA ILE A 181 15.26 2.47 0.80
C ILE A 181 15.82 3.72 0.14
N THR A 182 15.39 4.89 0.59
CA THR A 182 15.91 6.18 0.15
C THR A 182 15.98 7.15 1.32
N GLY A 183 16.84 8.16 1.24
CA GLY A 183 16.98 9.22 2.24
C GLY A 183 18.42 9.48 2.64
N PRO A 184 18.65 10.32 3.67
CA PRO A 184 19.98 10.68 4.12
C PRO A 184 20.82 9.46 4.52
N GLY A 185 22.06 9.43 4.06
CA GLY A 185 22.99 8.32 4.30
C GLY A 185 22.81 7.10 3.39
N VAL A 186 21.79 7.09 2.52
CA VAL A 186 21.55 6.00 1.57
C VAL A 186 22.17 6.33 0.22
N ILE A 187 23.02 5.44 -0.30
CA ILE A 187 23.57 5.55 -1.66
C ILE A 187 22.51 5.04 -2.64
N GLY A 188 21.86 5.96 -3.34
CA GLY A 188 20.82 5.62 -4.33
C GLY A 188 21.36 5.04 -5.63
N GLY A 189 20.46 4.58 -6.50
CA GLY A 189 20.75 4.13 -7.85
C GLY A 189 21.44 2.77 -7.95
N ARG A 190 21.46 1.96 -6.90
CA ARG A 190 22.05 0.60 -6.90
C ARG A 190 21.02 -0.46 -6.52
N VAL A 191 21.23 -1.66 -7.00
CA VAL A 191 20.60 -2.89 -6.53
C VAL A 191 21.56 -3.57 -5.57
N VAL A 192 21.02 -4.12 -4.48
CA VAL A 192 21.76 -4.91 -3.48
C VAL A 192 21.20 -6.32 -3.54
N ASP A 193 22.05 -7.29 -3.86
CA ASP A 193 21.68 -8.71 -4.04
C ASP A 193 21.79 -9.52 -2.73
N ASP A 194 22.06 -8.87 -1.61
CA ASP A 194 22.13 -9.52 -0.31
C ASP A 194 20.74 -9.96 0.17
N PHE A 195 20.68 -11.08 0.86
CA PHE A 195 19.45 -11.54 1.50
C PHE A 195 19.11 -10.64 2.68
N VAL A 196 17.89 -10.11 2.67
CA VAL A 196 17.33 -9.34 3.78
C VAL A 196 16.10 -10.05 4.30
N CYS A 197 16.07 -10.34 5.60
CA CYS A 197 14.91 -10.87 6.28
C CYS A 197 14.23 -9.76 7.08
N LEU A 198 12.92 -9.59 6.90
CA LEU A 198 12.14 -8.73 7.77
C LEU A 198 11.82 -9.51 9.05
N PRO A 199 12.02 -8.92 10.24
CA PRO A 199 11.76 -9.58 11.52
C PRO A 199 10.28 -9.86 11.78
#